data_5e16833ff55a310fba530eee5bafe8cf
#
_entry.id   5e16833ff55a310fba530eee5bafe8cf
#
_cell.length_a   1.000
_cell.length_b   1.000
_cell.length_c   1.000
_cell.angle_alpha   90.00
_cell.angle_beta   90.00
_cell.angle_gamma   90.00
#
_symmetry.space_group_name_H-M   'P 1'
#
loop_
_entity.id
_entity.type
_entity.pdbx_description
1 polymer ?
#
loop_
_entity_poly.entity_id
_entity_poly.type
_entity_poly.pdbx_seq_one_letter_code
_entity_poly.pdbx_strand_id
1 'polypeptide(L)'
;MAIQEFQIGEIKFDLHYQSVSKRKSPLVLFLHGFKSFRRWGFIPFLCEEISKENFLVLNFDFSMNGIISEYPVHFDNAIFSKNTVKQELEDTANLLKYLLGQRESNSNDNELNVILGDRWDGTIFLLGHSRGGAIAMLSSLLFPEVKKIALLATIAYFDRYTERLKKEWAEKGLLEFQDAMSKQVLQIDYSYIKDIEQNKEKYNLLEIANKINIPVLFVHGNNDLSVKYNEAKEIFTILEKNQKSSCNFVIIKNANHLFNVSHPFIQTNKYLDEALKSILKFLKGNEAS
;
A
#
# COMPACT_ATOMS: atom_id res chain seq x y z
N MET A 1 21.70 4.51 8.56
CA MET A 1 20.45 3.82 8.22
C MET A 1 20.76 2.36 7.93
N ALA A 2 19.86 1.44 8.28
CA ALA A 2 19.95 0.01 7.97
C ALA A 2 18.69 -0.43 7.22
N ILE A 3 18.87 -1.42 6.35
CA ILE A 3 17.78 -2.11 5.64
C ILE A 3 18.04 -3.59 5.82
N GLN A 4 17.04 -4.33 6.30
CA GLN A 4 17.12 -5.77 6.48
C GLN A 4 15.91 -6.45 5.86
N GLU A 5 16.16 -7.55 5.16
CA GLU A 5 15.12 -8.39 4.57
C GLU A 5 14.70 -9.49 5.54
N PHE A 6 13.38 -9.69 5.63
CA PHE A 6 12.75 -10.73 6.44
C PHE A 6 11.68 -11.46 5.62
N GLN A 7 11.26 -12.62 6.10
CA GLN A 7 10.19 -13.40 5.51
C GLN A 7 9.33 -14.08 6.57
N ILE A 8 8.01 -14.01 6.42
CA ILE A 8 7.03 -14.68 7.26
C ILE A 8 6.07 -15.45 6.36
N GLY A 9 6.17 -16.78 6.35
CA GLY A 9 5.48 -17.60 5.36
C GLY A 9 5.88 -17.19 3.95
N GLU A 10 4.90 -16.85 3.11
CA GLU A 10 5.14 -16.38 1.73
C GLU A 10 5.39 -14.87 1.65
N ILE A 11 5.26 -14.12 2.75
CA ILE A 11 5.39 -12.67 2.78
C ILE A 11 6.84 -12.28 2.99
N LYS A 12 7.47 -11.67 1.98
CA LYS A 12 8.80 -11.06 2.08
C LYS A 12 8.66 -9.57 2.35
N PHE A 13 9.50 -9.03 3.22
CA PHE A 13 9.50 -7.61 3.53
C PHE A 13 10.89 -7.05 3.82
N ASP A 14 11.06 -5.76 3.57
CA ASP A 14 12.25 -5.01 3.95
C ASP A 14 11.90 -4.10 5.14
N LEU A 15 12.73 -4.10 6.18
CA LEU A 15 12.62 -3.20 7.31
C LEU A 15 13.73 -2.14 7.23
N HIS A 16 13.33 -0.88 7.17
CA HIS A 16 14.20 0.29 7.14
C HIS A 16 14.18 0.98 8.50
N TYR A 17 15.34 1.28 9.07
CA TYR A 17 15.44 1.94 10.37
C TYR A 17 16.76 2.65 10.59
N GLN A 18 16.78 3.57 11.55
CA GLN A 18 18.00 4.22 12.01
C GLN A 18 18.75 3.31 12.97
N SER A 19 19.93 2.81 12.56
CA SER A 19 20.72 1.86 13.36
C SER A 19 21.21 2.45 14.69
N VAL A 20 21.48 3.76 14.72
CA VAL A 20 22.02 4.48 15.90
C VAL A 20 20.94 5.02 16.83
N SER A 21 19.69 5.15 16.37
CA SER A 21 18.60 5.68 17.20
C SER A 21 18.08 4.61 18.16
N LYS A 22 17.92 4.98 19.42
CA LYS A 22 17.24 4.17 20.47
C LYS A 22 15.89 4.76 20.86
N ARG A 23 15.43 5.80 20.17
CA ARG A 23 14.09 6.38 20.39
C ARG A 23 13.06 5.48 19.78
N LYS A 24 12.08 5.07 20.57
CA LYS A 24 10.90 4.34 20.07
C LYS A 24 10.04 5.26 19.20
N SER A 25 9.51 4.72 18.12
CA SER A 25 8.74 5.46 17.12
C SER A 25 7.68 4.56 16.48
N PRO A 26 6.67 5.17 15.82
CA PRO A 26 5.69 4.42 15.04
C PRO A 26 6.34 3.61 13.91
N LEU A 27 5.70 2.49 13.57
CA LEU A 27 6.00 1.71 12.37
C LEU A 27 5.11 2.18 11.23
N VAL A 28 5.70 2.51 10.09
CA VAL A 28 5.00 2.81 8.84
C VAL A 28 5.01 1.56 7.97
N LEU A 29 3.85 0.98 7.69
CA LEU A 29 3.70 -0.14 6.77
C LEU A 29 3.31 0.37 5.40
N PHE A 30 4.15 0.11 4.39
CA PHE A 30 3.88 0.48 2.99
C PHE A 30 3.20 -0.66 2.24
N LEU A 31 2.03 -0.38 1.65
CA LEU A 31 1.25 -1.29 0.82
C LEU A 31 1.34 -0.88 -0.64
N HIS A 32 1.91 -1.74 -1.49
CA HIS A 32 2.08 -1.46 -2.90
C HIS A 32 0.79 -1.64 -3.72
N GLY A 33 0.76 -1.12 -4.94
CA GLY A 33 -0.38 -1.23 -5.86
C GLY A 33 -0.37 -2.50 -6.70
N PHE A 34 -1.38 -2.62 -7.57
CA PHE A 34 -1.48 -3.70 -8.56
C PHE A 34 -0.29 -3.70 -9.54
N LYS A 35 0.24 -4.86 -9.87
CA LYS A 35 1.45 -5.04 -10.71
C LYS A 35 2.70 -4.39 -10.14
N SER A 36 2.74 -4.21 -8.84
CA SER A 36 3.86 -3.65 -8.12
C SER A 36 4.41 -4.67 -7.13
N PHE A 37 5.51 -4.33 -6.49
CA PHE A 37 6.18 -5.13 -5.48
C PHE A 37 6.95 -4.21 -4.51
N ARG A 38 7.45 -4.75 -3.39
CA ARG A 38 8.07 -3.95 -2.31
C ARG A 38 9.21 -3.04 -2.78
N ARG A 39 9.98 -3.46 -3.79
CA ARG A 39 11.13 -2.68 -4.32
C ARG A 39 10.82 -1.98 -5.64
N TRP A 40 9.54 -1.82 -5.96
CA TRP A 40 9.14 -1.18 -7.20
C TRP A 40 9.33 0.34 -7.16
N GLY A 41 10.00 0.88 -8.22
CA GLY A 41 10.07 2.31 -8.49
C GLY A 41 10.47 3.13 -7.26
N PHE A 42 9.60 4.05 -6.87
CA PHE A 42 9.84 5.01 -5.78
C PHE A 42 9.68 4.42 -4.36
N ILE A 43 9.19 3.20 -4.22
CA ILE A 43 8.86 2.62 -2.90
C ILE A 43 10.09 2.57 -1.98
N PRO A 44 11.23 1.98 -2.39
CA PRO A 44 12.43 1.96 -1.54
C PRO A 44 12.91 3.35 -1.15
N PHE A 45 12.87 4.30 -2.09
CA PHE A 45 13.25 5.70 -1.84
C PHE A 45 12.36 6.33 -0.76
N LEU A 46 11.03 6.22 -0.87
CA LEU A 46 10.12 6.75 0.16
C LEU A 46 10.35 6.09 1.52
N CYS A 47 10.52 4.76 1.56
CA CYS A 47 10.79 4.04 2.80
C CYS A 47 12.09 4.49 3.45
N GLU A 48 13.13 4.68 2.65
CA GLU A 48 14.42 5.20 3.11
C GLU A 48 14.30 6.62 3.66
N GLU A 49 13.69 7.55 2.93
CA GLU A 49 13.55 8.94 3.37
C GLU A 49 12.68 9.06 4.63
N ILE A 50 11.59 8.30 4.73
CA ILE A 50 10.76 8.26 5.93
C ILE A 50 11.55 7.70 7.12
N SER A 51 12.38 6.67 6.90
CA SER A 51 13.18 6.09 7.98
C SER A 51 14.27 7.03 8.50
N LYS A 52 14.77 7.97 7.68
CA LYS A 52 15.70 9.03 8.10
C LYS A 52 15.08 9.98 9.15
N GLU A 53 13.77 10.06 9.17
CA GLU A 53 13.01 10.84 10.15
C GLU A 53 12.64 10.05 11.42
N ASN A 54 13.40 9.00 11.67
CA ASN A 54 13.29 8.14 12.85
C ASN A 54 11.99 7.32 12.94
N PHE A 55 11.37 6.98 11.80
CA PHE A 55 10.32 5.98 11.73
C PHE A 55 10.94 4.58 11.48
N LEU A 56 10.29 3.55 11.99
CA LEU A 56 10.44 2.21 11.44
C LEU A 56 9.60 2.14 10.17
N VAL A 57 10.14 1.69 9.05
CA VAL A 57 9.38 1.59 7.80
C VAL A 57 9.51 0.19 7.25
N LEU A 58 8.38 -0.44 7.00
CA LEU A 58 8.29 -1.77 6.46
C LEU A 58 7.53 -1.75 5.14
N ASN A 59 8.12 -2.26 4.07
CA ASN A 59 7.48 -2.52 2.79
C ASN A 59 7.54 -4.01 2.48
N PHE A 60 6.45 -4.59 1.99
CA PHE A 60 6.32 -6.02 1.79
C PHE A 60 5.72 -6.37 0.44
N ASP A 61 5.92 -7.62 0.02
CA ASP A 61 5.27 -8.20 -1.14
C ASP A 61 3.99 -8.91 -0.71
N PHE A 62 2.87 -8.61 -1.39
CA PHE A 62 1.69 -9.46 -1.31
C PHE A 62 2.03 -10.86 -1.85
N SER A 63 1.60 -11.91 -1.16
CA SER A 63 1.98 -13.29 -1.46
C SER A 63 1.68 -13.73 -2.89
N MET A 64 0.61 -13.18 -3.47
CA MET A 64 0.18 -13.48 -4.84
C MET A 64 0.55 -12.38 -5.85
N ASN A 65 1.55 -11.51 -5.55
CA ASN A 65 1.99 -10.52 -6.54
C ASN A 65 2.73 -11.16 -7.73
N GLY A 66 3.21 -12.39 -7.57
CA GLY A 66 3.84 -13.18 -8.61
C GLY A 66 5.22 -12.71 -9.07
N ILE A 67 5.85 -11.75 -8.40
CA ILE A 67 7.16 -11.23 -8.82
C ILE A 67 8.26 -12.28 -8.67
N ILE A 68 8.98 -12.57 -9.76
CA ILE A 68 10.12 -13.47 -9.80
C ILE A 68 11.43 -12.68 -9.93
N SER A 69 11.42 -11.61 -10.74
CA SER A 69 12.56 -10.75 -10.99
C SER A 69 12.13 -9.29 -10.97
N GLU A 70 12.89 -8.48 -10.27
CA GLU A 70 12.65 -7.04 -10.13
C GLU A 70 13.22 -6.24 -11.32
N TYR A 71 14.29 -6.76 -11.97
CA TYR A 71 14.87 -6.15 -13.17
C TYR A 71 15.66 -7.16 -13.99
N PRO A 72 15.30 -7.42 -15.28
CA PRO A 72 14.02 -7.00 -15.89
C PRO A 72 12.82 -7.57 -15.10
N VAL A 73 11.76 -6.80 -15.04
CA VAL A 73 10.56 -7.22 -14.31
C VAL A 73 9.97 -8.47 -14.93
N HIS A 74 9.76 -9.50 -14.12
CA HIS A 74 9.17 -10.75 -14.56
C HIS A 74 8.22 -11.31 -13.51
N PHE A 75 7.01 -11.72 -13.97
CA PHE A 75 5.96 -12.28 -13.12
C PHE A 75 5.72 -13.76 -13.43
N ASP A 76 5.47 -14.54 -12.40
CA ASP A 76 4.86 -15.87 -12.50
C ASP A 76 3.34 -15.72 -12.67
N ASN A 77 2.84 -16.02 -13.87
CA ASN A 77 1.42 -15.95 -14.17
C ASN A 77 0.59 -16.95 -13.33
N ALA A 78 1.14 -18.10 -12.95
CA ALA A 78 0.43 -19.08 -12.15
C ALA A 78 0.12 -18.57 -10.74
N ILE A 79 0.98 -17.69 -10.21
CA ILE A 79 0.80 -17.01 -8.93
C ILE A 79 -0.02 -15.73 -9.13
N PHE A 80 0.46 -14.84 -10.02
CA PHE A 80 -0.13 -13.52 -10.26
C PHE A 80 -1.62 -13.58 -10.62
N SER A 81 -2.02 -14.55 -11.45
CA SER A 81 -3.41 -14.69 -11.90
C SER A 81 -4.41 -14.93 -10.76
N LYS A 82 -3.96 -15.54 -9.67
CA LYS A 82 -4.79 -15.91 -8.52
C LYS A 82 -4.94 -14.80 -7.48
N ASN A 83 -4.26 -13.65 -7.68
CA ASN A 83 -4.32 -12.56 -6.72
C ASN A 83 -5.73 -11.96 -6.65
N THR A 84 -6.26 -11.80 -5.43
CA THR A 84 -7.57 -11.23 -5.13
C THR A 84 -7.45 -10.14 -4.07
N VAL A 85 -8.49 -9.32 -3.91
CA VAL A 85 -8.58 -8.33 -2.82
C VAL A 85 -8.54 -9.01 -1.45
N LYS A 86 -9.24 -10.15 -1.34
CA LYS A 86 -9.24 -10.98 -0.13
C LYS A 86 -7.84 -11.40 0.26
N GLN A 87 -7.03 -11.90 -0.69
CA GLN A 87 -5.67 -12.34 -0.42
C GLN A 87 -4.77 -11.18 0.07
N GLU A 88 -4.86 -10.00 -0.57
CA GLU A 88 -4.09 -8.83 -0.13
C GLU A 88 -4.47 -8.35 1.27
N LEU A 89 -5.76 -8.44 1.63
CA LEU A 89 -6.23 -8.14 2.99
C LEU A 89 -5.75 -9.19 4.01
N GLU A 90 -5.77 -10.47 3.65
CA GLU A 90 -5.28 -11.55 4.51
C GLU A 90 -3.78 -11.45 4.73
N ASP A 91 -3.00 -11.14 3.70
CA ASP A 91 -1.55 -10.91 3.81
C ASP A 91 -1.25 -9.74 4.76
N THR A 92 -1.95 -8.61 4.56
CA THR A 92 -1.80 -7.45 5.44
C THR A 92 -2.16 -7.78 6.89
N ALA A 93 -3.28 -8.49 7.10
CA ALA A 93 -3.72 -8.89 8.42
C ALA A 93 -2.75 -9.90 9.08
N ASN A 94 -2.21 -10.84 8.29
CA ASN A 94 -1.25 -11.81 8.77
C ASN A 94 0.04 -11.14 9.23
N LEU A 95 0.55 -10.20 8.42
CA LEU A 95 1.75 -9.44 8.76
C LEU A 95 1.53 -8.57 10.01
N LEU A 96 0.41 -7.83 10.09
CA LEU A 96 0.08 -7.01 11.25
C LEU A 96 -0.08 -7.85 12.53
N LYS A 97 -0.79 -8.98 12.48
CA LYS A 97 -0.92 -9.90 13.62
C LYS A 97 0.43 -10.45 14.08
N TYR A 98 1.31 -10.78 13.15
CA TYR A 98 2.66 -11.24 13.48
C TYR A 98 3.45 -10.14 14.22
N LEU A 99 3.48 -8.92 13.66
CA LEU A 99 4.18 -7.78 14.27
C LEU A 99 3.64 -7.47 15.68
N LEU A 100 2.33 -7.59 15.88
CA LEU A 100 1.67 -7.37 17.17
C LEU A 100 1.83 -8.54 18.17
N GLY A 101 2.55 -9.59 17.81
CA GLY A 101 2.73 -10.77 18.67
C GLY A 101 1.46 -11.61 18.88
N GLN A 102 0.46 -11.46 18.00
CA GLN A 102 -0.82 -12.17 18.09
C GLN A 102 -0.83 -13.53 17.39
N ARG A 103 0.32 -13.98 16.89
CA ARG A 103 0.54 -15.33 16.34
C ARG A 103 1.74 -15.97 17.00
N GLU A 104 1.63 -17.26 17.31
CA GLU A 104 2.78 -18.06 17.67
C GLU A 104 3.72 -18.10 16.45
N SER A 105 4.90 -17.54 16.59
CA SER A 105 5.92 -17.61 15.56
C SER A 105 6.69 -18.92 15.72
N ASN A 106 6.62 -19.77 14.71
CA ASN A 106 7.57 -20.88 14.56
C ASN A 106 8.92 -20.41 14.00
N SER A 107 9.08 -19.10 13.76
CA SER A 107 10.32 -18.51 13.25
C SER A 107 11.11 -17.90 14.41
N ASN A 108 12.35 -18.36 14.55
CA ASN A 108 13.36 -17.80 15.46
C ASN A 108 13.88 -16.44 14.96
N ASP A 109 13.01 -15.51 14.57
CA ASP A 109 13.41 -14.16 14.15
C ASP A 109 13.78 -13.29 15.37
N ASN A 110 14.78 -13.79 16.13
CA ASN A 110 15.33 -13.07 17.28
C ASN A 110 15.76 -11.65 16.88
N GLU A 111 16.31 -11.49 15.68
CA GLU A 111 16.81 -10.21 15.19
C GLU A 111 15.66 -9.20 14.96
N LEU A 112 14.58 -9.58 14.27
CA LEU A 112 13.42 -8.73 14.08
C LEU A 112 12.79 -8.34 15.42
N ASN A 113 12.63 -9.30 16.33
CA ASN A 113 12.06 -9.06 17.67
C ASN A 113 12.92 -8.09 18.49
N VAL A 114 14.24 -8.19 18.40
CA VAL A 114 15.16 -7.23 19.04
C VAL A 114 15.00 -5.83 18.45
N ILE A 115 14.99 -5.72 17.12
CA ILE A 115 14.83 -4.42 16.46
C ILE A 115 13.49 -3.76 16.83
N LEU A 116 12.40 -4.51 16.78
CA LEU A 116 11.06 -4.00 17.13
C LEU A 116 10.98 -3.67 18.62
N GLY A 117 11.46 -4.54 19.50
CA GLY A 117 11.45 -4.34 20.96
C GLY A 117 12.19 -3.06 21.37
N ASP A 118 13.31 -2.78 20.73
CA ASP A 118 14.14 -1.60 21.04
C ASP A 118 13.61 -0.30 20.45
N ARG A 119 12.91 -0.36 19.29
CA ARG A 119 12.64 0.82 18.46
C ARG A 119 11.17 1.12 18.20
N TRP A 120 10.28 0.16 18.34
CA TRP A 120 8.86 0.33 18.07
C TRP A 120 8.09 0.73 19.33
N ASP A 121 7.18 1.70 19.21
CA ASP A 121 6.30 2.15 20.30
C ASP A 121 4.94 1.45 20.33
N GLY A 122 4.70 0.47 19.43
CA GLY A 122 3.43 -0.23 19.27
C GLY A 122 2.43 0.46 18.35
N THR A 123 2.74 1.66 17.86
CA THR A 123 1.85 2.41 16.96
C THR A 123 2.13 2.04 15.50
N ILE A 124 1.08 1.94 14.69
CA ILE A 124 1.16 1.64 13.26
C ILE A 124 0.56 2.79 12.46
N PHE A 125 1.27 3.19 11.40
CA PHE A 125 0.76 4.04 10.33
C PHE A 125 0.75 3.23 9.04
N LEU A 126 -0.30 3.35 8.21
CA LEU A 126 -0.34 2.70 6.91
C LEU A 126 -0.10 3.74 5.81
N LEU A 127 0.73 3.39 4.85
CA LEU A 127 1.02 4.19 3.66
C LEU A 127 0.75 3.32 2.44
N GLY A 128 -0.31 3.62 1.68
CA GLY A 128 -0.71 2.80 0.55
C GLY A 128 -0.71 3.55 -0.78
N HIS A 129 -0.19 2.90 -1.83
CA HIS A 129 -0.22 3.44 -3.19
C HIS A 129 -1.27 2.71 -4.03
N SER A 130 -2.09 3.47 -4.77
CA SER A 130 -3.09 2.92 -5.71
C SER A 130 -4.03 1.92 -5.02
N ARG A 131 -4.10 0.65 -5.46
CA ARG A 131 -4.86 -0.42 -4.80
C ARG A 131 -4.41 -0.65 -3.36
N GLY A 132 -3.12 -0.53 -3.07
CA GLY A 132 -2.60 -0.63 -1.71
C GLY A 132 -3.16 0.43 -0.77
N GLY A 133 -3.56 1.62 -1.28
CA GLY A 133 -4.29 2.62 -0.50
C GLY A 133 -5.68 2.15 -0.08
N ALA A 134 -6.41 1.48 -0.98
CA ALA A 134 -7.70 0.88 -0.68
C ALA A 134 -7.58 -0.25 0.36
N ILE A 135 -6.54 -1.09 0.24
CA ILE A 135 -6.23 -2.14 1.24
C ILE A 135 -5.89 -1.50 2.60
N ALA A 136 -5.12 -0.40 2.61
CA ALA A 136 -4.81 0.33 3.85
C ALA A 136 -6.07 0.86 4.54
N MET A 137 -7.04 1.41 3.79
CA MET A 137 -8.32 1.85 4.34
C MET A 137 -9.09 0.71 5.02
N LEU A 138 -9.24 -0.42 4.32
CA LEU A 138 -9.93 -1.60 4.86
C LEU A 138 -9.22 -2.16 6.09
N SER A 139 -7.90 -2.26 6.05
CA SER A 139 -7.08 -2.78 7.15
C SER A 139 -7.12 -1.88 8.38
N SER A 140 -7.24 -0.56 8.21
CA SER A 140 -7.30 0.39 9.33
C SER A 140 -8.51 0.20 10.26
N LEU A 141 -9.58 -0.39 9.76
CA LEU A 141 -10.76 -0.72 10.57
C LEU A 141 -10.63 -2.02 11.36
N LEU A 142 -9.66 -2.86 11.01
CA LEU A 142 -9.44 -4.17 11.64
C LEU A 142 -8.42 -4.12 12.79
N PHE A 143 -7.57 -3.09 12.79
CA PHE A 143 -6.45 -2.96 13.72
C PHE A 143 -6.49 -1.62 14.44
N PRO A 144 -6.89 -1.56 15.72
CA PRO A 144 -6.95 -0.32 16.50
C PRO A 144 -5.57 0.31 16.76
N GLU A 145 -4.49 -0.45 16.54
CA GLU A 145 -3.10 0.03 16.60
C GLU A 145 -2.76 0.95 15.41
N VAL A 146 -3.53 0.89 14.32
CA VAL A 146 -3.40 1.81 13.19
C VAL A 146 -3.94 3.19 13.61
N LYS A 147 -3.06 4.20 13.61
CA LYS A 147 -3.38 5.56 14.08
C LYS A 147 -3.41 6.63 12.99
N LYS A 148 -2.82 6.37 11.82
CA LYS A 148 -2.85 7.25 10.66
C LYS A 148 -2.82 6.43 9.37
N ILE A 149 -3.43 6.96 8.32
CA ILE A 149 -3.31 6.41 6.96
C ILE A 149 -2.97 7.50 5.96
N ALA A 150 -1.99 7.22 5.08
CA ALA A 150 -1.64 8.08 3.95
C ALA A 150 -1.90 7.32 2.64
N LEU A 151 -2.65 7.93 1.73
CA LEU A 151 -3.19 7.35 0.53
C LEU A 151 -2.61 8.05 -0.69
N LEU A 152 -1.72 7.37 -1.41
CA LEU A 152 -1.05 7.88 -2.60
C LEU A 152 -1.77 7.38 -3.85
N ALA A 153 -2.32 8.28 -4.66
CA ALA A 153 -3.01 7.96 -5.91
C ALA A 153 -4.02 6.79 -5.74
N THR A 154 -4.77 6.78 -4.63
CA THR A 154 -5.63 5.66 -4.23
C THR A 154 -6.85 5.52 -5.12
N ILE A 155 -7.28 4.28 -5.35
CA ILE A 155 -8.57 3.95 -6.00
C ILE A 155 -9.73 4.14 -5.03
N ALA A 156 -10.94 4.40 -5.57
CA ALA A 156 -12.20 4.36 -4.82
C ALA A 156 -12.99 3.07 -5.07
N TYR A 157 -12.64 2.30 -6.09
CA TYR A 157 -13.40 1.14 -6.52
C TYR A 157 -12.47 0.01 -6.91
N PHE A 158 -12.72 -1.21 -6.43
CA PHE A 158 -12.02 -2.42 -6.87
C PHE A 158 -12.58 -2.93 -8.20
N ASP A 159 -13.89 -2.83 -8.41
CA ASP A 159 -14.52 -3.14 -9.69
C ASP A 159 -14.36 -1.96 -10.66
N ARG A 160 -13.43 -2.11 -11.58
CA ARG A 160 -13.06 -1.11 -12.60
C ARG A 160 -13.32 -1.60 -14.02
N TYR A 161 -14.11 -2.66 -14.14
CA TYR A 161 -14.35 -3.36 -15.40
C TYR A 161 -15.78 -3.17 -15.87
N THR A 162 -15.97 -3.08 -17.19
CA THR A 162 -17.31 -2.99 -17.79
C THR A 162 -18.04 -4.33 -17.68
N GLU A 163 -19.37 -4.33 -17.60
CA GLU A 163 -20.18 -5.54 -17.55
C GLU A 163 -19.92 -6.48 -18.74
N ARG A 164 -19.70 -5.89 -19.94
CA ARG A 164 -19.33 -6.66 -21.12
C ARG A 164 -18.02 -7.44 -20.90
N LEU A 165 -16.98 -6.76 -20.40
CA LEU A 165 -15.68 -7.39 -20.15
C LEU A 165 -15.78 -8.46 -19.07
N LYS A 166 -16.55 -8.22 -18.01
CA LYS A 166 -16.78 -9.21 -16.93
C LYS A 166 -17.47 -10.46 -17.47
N LYS A 167 -18.43 -10.30 -18.39
CA LYS A 167 -19.10 -11.44 -19.04
C LYS A 167 -18.13 -12.25 -19.89
N GLU A 168 -17.36 -11.59 -20.76
CA GLU A 168 -16.33 -12.26 -21.57
C GLU A 168 -15.28 -12.96 -20.68
N TRP A 169 -14.90 -12.34 -19.56
CA TRP A 169 -13.98 -12.90 -18.60
C TRP A 169 -14.57 -14.14 -17.88
N ALA A 170 -15.86 -14.09 -17.50
CA ALA A 170 -16.54 -15.23 -16.90
C ALA A 170 -16.60 -16.44 -17.84
N GLU A 171 -16.85 -16.21 -19.14
CA GLU A 171 -16.90 -17.26 -20.16
C GLU A 171 -15.53 -17.91 -20.40
N LYS A 172 -14.43 -17.11 -20.38
CA LYS A 172 -13.06 -17.57 -20.61
C LYS A 172 -12.36 -18.09 -19.35
N GLY A 173 -12.85 -17.72 -18.17
CA GLY A 173 -12.24 -18.01 -16.88
C GLY A 173 -11.05 -17.14 -16.52
N LEU A 174 -10.45 -16.43 -17.48
CA LEU A 174 -9.31 -15.54 -17.29
C LEU A 174 -9.37 -14.31 -18.20
N LEU A 175 -8.76 -13.21 -17.74
CA LEU A 175 -8.52 -11.99 -18.50
C LEU A 175 -7.03 -11.87 -18.79
N GLU A 176 -6.70 -11.69 -20.08
CA GLU A 176 -5.31 -11.44 -20.53
C GLU A 176 -5.10 -9.97 -20.88
N PHE A 177 -3.93 -9.46 -20.55
CA PHE A 177 -3.53 -8.13 -20.97
C PHE A 177 -2.01 -8.03 -21.11
N GLN A 178 -1.56 -7.21 -22.06
CA GLN A 178 -0.12 -6.93 -22.24
C GLN A 178 0.34 -5.98 -21.14
N ASP A 179 1.32 -6.39 -20.33
CA ASP A 179 1.96 -5.48 -19.39
C ASP A 179 3.06 -4.66 -20.08
N ALA A 180 2.93 -3.34 -19.95
CA ALA A 180 3.85 -2.42 -20.65
C ALA A 180 5.28 -2.46 -20.11
N MET A 181 5.47 -2.83 -18.84
CA MET A 181 6.76 -2.84 -18.16
C MET A 181 7.50 -4.15 -18.39
N SER A 182 6.91 -5.28 -18.03
CA SER A 182 7.53 -6.60 -18.18
C SER A 182 7.49 -7.14 -19.62
N LYS A 183 6.67 -6.54 -20.50
CA LYS A 183 6.36 -7.04 -21.85
C LYS A 183 5.72 -8.43 -21.87
N GLN A 184 5.30 -8.95 -20.74
CA GLN A 184 4.57 -10.21 -20.62
C GLN A 184 3.10 -10.02 -20.92
N VAL A 185 2.45 -11.08 -21.38
CA VAL A 185 0.98 -11.22 -21.30
C VAL A 185 0.68 -11.73 -19.91
N LEU A 186 0.10 -10.87 -19.07
CA LEU A 186 -0.33 -11.23 -17.74
C LEU A 186 -1.78 -11.69 -17.76
N GLN A 187 -2.11 -12.58 -16.83
CA GLN A 187 -3.42 -13.18 -16.68
C GLN A 187 -4.01 -12.85 -15.31
N ILE A 188 -5.32 -12.63 -15.27
CA ILE A 188 -6.09 -12.54 -14.01
C ILE A 188 -7.24 -13.55 -14.10
N ASP A 189 -7.32 -14.44 -13.13
CA ASP A 189 -8.41 -15.41 -12.98
C ASP A 189 -9.74 -14.71 -12.64
N TYR A 190 -10.86 -15.27 -13.11
CA TYR A 190 -12.19 -14.71 -12.83
C TYR A 190 -12.56 -14.74 -11.34
N SER A 191 -11.80 -15.47 -10.51
CA SER A 191 -11.91 -15.43 -9.05
C SER A 191 -11.74 -14.01 -8.47
N TYR A 192 -10.99 -13.12 -9.14
CA TYR A 192 -10.87 -11.71 -8.75
C TYR A 192 -12.24 -11.00 -8.76
N ILE A 193 -13.03 -11.18 -9.83
CA ILE A 193 -14.37 -10.58 -9.92
C ILE A 193 -15.32 -11.26 -8.92
N LYS A 194 -15.27 -12.59 -8.80
CA LYS A 194 -16.08 -13.33 -7.81
C LYS A 194 -15.81 -12.83 -6.38
N ASP A 195 -14.55 -12.59 -6.03
CA ASP A 195 -14.18 -12.05 -4.72
C ASP A 195 -14.81 -10.67 -4.48
N ILE A 196 -14.74 -9.77 -5.45
CA ILE A 196 -15.35 -8.44 -5.36
C ILE A 196 -16.87 -8.51 -5.21
N GLU A 197 -17.53 -9.35 -6.02
CA GLU A 197 -18.98 -9.51 -5.99
C GLU A 197 -19.47 -10.11 -4.67
N GLN A 198 -18.79 -11.14 -4.16
CA GLN A 198 -19.10 -11.80 -2.89
C GLN A 198 -18.87 -10.90 -1.67
N ASN A 199 -17.94 -9.94 -1.78
CA ASN A 199 -17.57 -9.04 -0.70
C ASN A 199 -17.96 -7.58 -0.99
N LYS A 200 -18.94 -7.33 -1.87
CA LYS A 200 -19.30 -6.00 -2.38
C LYS A 200 -19.50 -4.98 -1.27
N GLU A 201 -20.21 -5.33 -0.20
CA GLU A 201 -20.46 -4.43 0.94
C GLU A 201 -19.18 -4.17 1.74
N LYS A 202 -18.38 -5.21 1.96
CA LYS A 202 -17.10 -5.11 2.70
C LYS A 202 -16.08 -4.27 1.96
N TYR A 203 -16.09 -4.28 0.62
CA TYR A 203 -15.14 -3.57 -0.22
C TYR A 203 -15.66 -2.22 -0.74
N ASN A 204 -16.82 -1.76 -0.25
CA ASN A 204 -17.35 -0.44 -0.59
C ASN A 204 -16.56 0.64 0.15
N LEU A 205 -15.54 1.19 -0.51
CA LEU A 205 -14.63 2.17 0.08
C LEU A 205 -15.32 3.48 0.46
N LEU A 206 -16.42 3.85 -0.20
CA LEU A 206 -17.20 5.03 0.17
C LEU A 206 -17.94 4.81 1.49
N GLU A 207 -18.50 3.61 1.71
CA GLU A 207 -19.10 3.24 3.01
C GLU A 207 -18.03 3.07 4.10
N ILE A 208 -16.86 2.54 3.74
CA ILE A 208 -15.70 2.42 4.64
C ILE A 208 -15.25 3.79 5.12
N ALA A 209 -15.23 4.81 4.25
CA ALA A 209 -14.88 6.17 4.62
C ALA A 209 -15.77 6.71 5.76
N ASN A 210 -17.04 6.34 5.81
CA ASN A 210 -17.94 6.72 6.91
C ASN A 210 -17.54 6.15 8.28
N LYS A 211 -16.73 5.10 8.30
CA LYS A 211 -16.33 4.38 9.53
C LYS A 211 -14.93 4.77 10.01
N ILE A 212 -14.11 5.39 9.15
CA ILE A 212 -12.76 5.82 9.50
C ILE A 212 -12.83 7.01 10.48
N ASN A 213 -12.12 6.90 11.60
CA ASN A 213 -12.06 7.91 12.66
C ASN A 213 -10.62 8.31 13.02
N ILE A 214 -9.65 7.93 12.20
CA ILE A 214 -8.23 8.27 12.35
C ILE A 214 -7.80 9.27 11.27
N PRO A 215 -6.73 10.05 11.47
CA PRO A 215 -6.24 10.99 10.48
C PRO A 215 -5.91 10.35 9.13
N VAL A 216 -6.32 11.02 8.04
CA VAL A 216 -6.12 10.56 6.67
C VAL A 216 -5.47 11.65 5.82
N LEU A 217 -4.38 11.29 5.13
CA LEU A 217 -3.77 12.11 4.09
C LEU A 217 -4.05 11.50 2.72
N PHE A 218 -4.50 12.32 1.79
CA PHE A 218 -4.54 12.00 0.36
C PHE A 218 -3.46 12.78 -0.38
N VAL A 219 -2.69 12.11 -1.22
CA VAL A 219 -1.72 12.73 -2.15
C VAL A 219 -1.99 12.18 -3.54
N HIS A 220 -2.34 13.05 -4.49
CA HIS A 220 -2.74 12.60 -5.82
C HIS A 220 -2.25 13.55 -6.91
N GLY A 221 -1.77 13.01 -8.01
CA GLY A 221 -1.41 13.77 -9.19
C GLY A 221 -2.64 14.17 -10.01
N ASN A 222 -2.78 15.43 -10.42
CA ASN A 222 -3.94 15.83 -11.24
C ASN A 222 -3.84 15.42 -12.72
N ASN A 223 -2.70 14.89 -13.15
CA ASN A 223 -2.50 14.30 -14.48
C ASN A 223 -2.44 12.77 -14.44
N ASP A 224 -3.05 12.15 -13.40
CA ASP A 224 -3.17 10.71 -13.26
C ASP A 224 -4.24 10.18 -14.22
N LEU A 225 -3.79 9.40 -15.23
CA LEU A 225 -4.66 8.76 -16.22
C LEU A 225 -5.05 7.33 -15.83
N SER A 226 -4.36 6.73 -14.85
CA SER A 226 -4.63 5.38 -14.36
C SER A 226 -5.74 5.36 -13.32
N VAL A 227 -5.65 6.29 -12.37
CA VAL A 227 -6.66 6.54 -11.33
C VAL A 227 -6.91 8.03 -11.29
N LYS A 228 -8.07 8.46 -11.76
CA LYS A 228 -8.41 9.88 -11.73
C LYS A 228 -8.47 10.39 -10.29
N TYR A 229 -7.86 11.54 -10.02
CA TYR A 229 -7.85 12.10 -8.67
C TYR A 229 -9.26 12.34 -8.08
N ASN A 230 -10.29 12.44 -8.94
CA ASN A 230 -11.68 12.53 -8.51
C ASN A 230 -12.13 11.31 -7.70
N GLU A 231 -11.59 10.11 -7.96
CA GLU A 231 -11.90 8.92 -7.15
C GLU A 231 -11.48 9.13 -5.69
N ALA A 232 -10.23 9.54 -5.47
CA ALA A 232 -9.75 9.85 -4.12
C ALA A 232 -10.52 11.02 -3.49
N LYS A 233 -10.96 11.99 -4.31
CA LYS A 233 -11.74 13.15 -3.85
C LYS A 233 -13.14 12.75 -3.38
N GLU A 234 -13.77 11.74 -3.97
CA GLU A 234 -15.05 11.21 -3.50
C GLU A 234 -14.93 10.68 -2.06
N ILE A 235 -13.91 9.87 -1.80
CA ILE A 235 -13.62 9.35 -0.44
C ILE A 235 -13.33 10.50 0.52
N PHE A 236 -12.46 11.44 0.12
CA PHE A 236 -12.11 12.62 0.92
C PHE A 236 -13.34 13.43 1.31
N THR A 237 -14.26 13.69 0.36
CA THR A 237 -15.48 14.48 0.61
C THR A 237 -16.37 13.82 1.68
N ILE A 238 -16.43 12.50 1.73
CA ILE A 238 -17.17 11.77 2.75
C ILE A 238 -16.51 11.94 4.12
N LEU A 239 -15.20 11.77 4.19
CA LEU A 239 -14.43 11.93 5.44
C LEU A 239 -14.52 13.36 5.97
N GLU A 240 -14.41 14.36 5.08
CA GLU A 240 -14.51 15.78 5.44
C GLU A 240 -15.89 16.12 6.02
N LYS A 241 -16.96 15.64 5.39
CA LYS A 241 -18.33 15.83 5.88
C LYS A 241 -18.59 15.19 7.25
N ASN A 242 -17.99 14.04 7.49
CA ASN A 242 -18.21 13.30 8.73
C ASN A 242 -17.52 13.91 9.95
N GLN A 243 -16.49 14.73 9.74
CA GLN A 243 -15.72 15.43 10.80
C GLN A 243 -15.24 14.52 11.95
N LYS A 244 -15.17 13.21 11.72
CA LYS A 244 -14.74 12.23 12.73
C LYS A 244 -13.23 12.20 12.92
N SER A 245 -12.48 12.67 11.90
CA SER A 245 -11.03 12.72 11.90
C SER A 245 -10.53 13.88 11.06
N SER A 246 -9.27 14.28 11.27
CA SER A 246 -8.61 15.21 10.36
C SER A 246 -8.32 14.55 9.03
N CYS A 247 -8.69 15.18 7.93
CA CYS A 247 -8.32 14.72 6.60
C CYS A 247 -7.73 15.88 5.78
N ASN A 248 -6.70 15.55 5.00
CA ASN A 248 -6.02 16.50 4.12
C ASN A 248 -5.93 15.94 2.71
N PHE A 249 -6.18 16.77 1.71
CA PHE A 249 -6.03 16.40 0.31
C PHE A 249 -4.98 17.28 -0.36
N VAL A 250 -3.88 16.67 -0.80
CA VAL A 250 -2.78 17.35 -1.50
C VAL A 250 -2.80 16.93 -2.97
N ILE A 251 -2.98 17.91 -3.85
CA ILE A 251 -2.92 17.71 -5.30
C ILE A 251 -1.53 18.10 -5.79
N ILE A 252 -0.78 17.14 -6.32
CA ILE A 252 0.50 17.39 -6.98
C ILE A 252 0.24 17.77 -8.44
N LYS A 253 0.40 19.07 -8.75
CA LYS A 253 0.11 19.60 -10.09
C LYS A 253 1.01 18.99 -11.16
N ASN A 254 0.42 18.48 -12.24
CA ASN A 254 1.07 17.82 -13.38
C ASN A 254 1.76 16.48 -13.04
N ALA A 255 1.55 15.91 -11.87
CA ALA A 255 2.01 14.57 -11.57
C ALA A 255 1.06 13.52 -12.16
N ASN A 256 1.62 12.43 -12.65
CA ASN A 256 0.90 11.23 -13.05
C ASN A 256 0.74 10.25 -11.87
N HIS A 257 0.22 9.05 -12.15
CA HIS A 257 -0.01 7.97 -11.16
C HIS A 257 1.22 7.59 -10.34
N LEU A 258 2.41 7.75 -10.91
CA LEU A 258 3.70 7.34 -10.36
C LEU A 258 4.56 8.54 -9.94
N PHE A 259 3.95 9.72 -9.78
CA PHE A 259 4.66 10.97 -9.48
C PHE A 259 5.82 11.23 -10.45
N ASN A 260 5.61 10.88 -11.74
CA ASN A 260 6.54 11.06 -12.86
C ASN A 260 7.91 10.37 -12.67
N VAL A 261 7.93 9.24 -11.95
CA VAL A 261 9.09 8.33 -11.89
C VAL A 261 8.77 7.02 -12.59
N SER A 262 9.81 6.26 -12.88
CA SER A 262 9.75 4.95 -13.53
C SER A 262 10.35 3.84 -12.66
N HIS A 263 10.25 2.62 -13.15
CA HIS A 263 11.04 1.49 -12.66
C HIS A 263 11.99 1.02 -13.77
N PRO A 264 13.29 0.77 -13.48
CA PRO A 264 13.92 0.96 -12.19
C PRO A 264 13.98 2.44 -11.78
N PHE A 265 14.00 2.70 -10.47
CA PHE A 265 14.13 4.05 -9.94
C PHE A 265 15.56 4.57 -10.13
N ILE A 266 15.71 5.71 -10.80
CA ILE A 266 17.02 6.31 -11.07
C ILE A 266 17.27 7.49 -10.14
N GLN A 267 16.29 8.39 -10.05
CA GLN A 267 16.38 9.60 -9.24
C GLN A 267 14.99 10.14 -8.89
N THR A 268 14.92 10.94 -7.83
CA THR A 268 13.73 11.69 -7.49
C THR A 268 13.48 12.86 -8.45
N ASN A 269 12.31 13.48 -8.33
CA ASN A 269 11.93 14.68 -9.04
C ASN A 269 11.00 15.55 -8.16
N LYS A 270 10.75 16.78 -8.58
CA LYS A 270 9.95 17.74 -7.83
C LYS A 270 8.54 17.24 -7.41
N TYR A 271 7.94 16.32 -8.18
CA TYR A 271 6.60 15.80 -7.90
C TYR A 271 6.64 14.76 -6.78
N LEU A 272 7.61 13.86 -6.84
CA LEU A 272 7.83 12.88 -5.78
C LEU A 272 8.32 13.55 -4.49
N ASP A 273 9.18 14.59 -4.61
CA ASP A 273 9.67 15.37 -3.46
C ASP A 273 8.52 16.12 -2.77
N GLU A 274 7.57 16.68 -3.52
CA GLU A 274 6.37 17.32 -2.97
C GLU A 274 5.46 16.30 -2.26
N ALA A 275 5.29 15.11 -2.85
CA ALA A 275 4.57 14.02 -2.22
C ALA A 275 5.26 13.57 -0.92
N LEU A 276 6.57 13.32 -0.94
CA LEU A 276 7.35 12.96 0.23
C LEU A 276 7.25 14.02 1.35
N LYS A 277 7.39 15.30 1.01
CA LYS A 277 7.26 16.41 1.97
C LYS A 277 5.88 16.38 2.66
N SER A 278 4.83 16.13 1.90
CA SER A 278 3.46 16.05 2.42
C SER A 278 3.29 14.84 3.35
N ILE A 279 3.84 13.69 2.98
CA ILE A 279 3.84 12.47 3.79
C ILE A 279 4.58 12.72 5.10
N LEU A 280 5.80 13.24 5.06
CA LEU A 280 6.61 13.48 6.25
C LEU A 280 5.94 14.47 7.21
N LYS A 281 5.36 15.55 6.69
CA LYS A 281 4.59 16.51 7.50
C LYS A 281 3.41 15.82 8.21
N PHE A 282 2.69 14.96 7.50
CA PHE A 282 1.55 14.24 8.05
C PHE A 282 1.96 13.20 9.10
N LEU A 283 3.00 12.42 8.83
CA LEU A 283 3.49 11.38 9.75
C LEU A 283 3.98 11.97 11.07
N LYS A 284 4.77 13.06 11.01
CA LYS A 284 5.27 13.78 12.19
C LYS A 284 4.15 14.41 13.02
N GLY A 285 3.02 14.73 12.41
CA GLY A 285 1.97 15.53 13.03
C GLY A 285 2.36 17.00 13.12
N ASN A 286 1.47 17.84 13.60
CA ASN A 286 1.83 19.20 14.02
C ASN A 286 2.59 19.05 15.35
N GLU A 287 3.91 18.88 15.31
CA GLU A 287 4.70 19.28 16.45
C GLU A 287 4.42 20.79 16.59
N ALA A 288 3.76 21.17 17.67
CA ALA A 288 3.61 22.57 18.03
C ALA A 288 5.01 23.17 18.07
N SER A 289 5.30 24.05 17.10
CA SER A 289 6.48 24.90 17.09
C SER A 289 6.41 25.89 18.24
#